data_b9bfce6d41d366e8cf85a77586dd2e29
#
_entry.id   b9bfce6d41d366e8cf85a77586dd2e29
#
_cell.length_a   1.000
_cell.length_b   1.000
_cell.length_c   1.000
_cell.angle_alpha   90.00
_cell.angle_beta   90.00
_cell.angle_gamma   90.00
#
_symmetry.space_group_name_H-M   'P 1'
#
loop_
_entity.id
_entity.type
_entity.pdbx_description
1 polymer ?
#
loop_
_entity_poly.entity_id
_entity_poly.type
_entity_poly.pdbx_seq_one_letter_code
_entity_poly.pdbx_strand_id
1 'polypeptide(L)'
;METSKYNHTLCKVKENKKLTKDIYKLVIEGSFKGNPGEFYMLKCWEEEPVLYRPISIHNIDENKVEFIFAAIGKGTKLLSKLEAGDEVKLIGPLGNGFPIEEIKGKVAIVTGGIGIAPMEYVVKNLKNCTVDLFLGFREEVYCIEELKPLVNNINLATEHGEIGHRGYVTEIFDPKGYDVVLCCGPEVMMDKVLKMCKESNTKIFISEEKKMACGIGACLVCTCKTINGNKKTCKDGPVFRGEELEAKGEVKC
;
A
#
# COMPACT_ATOMS: atom_id res chain seq x y z
N MET A 1 -31.10 8.98 -4.08
CA MET A 1 -30.82 7.81 -3.22
C MET A 1 -29.32 7.76 -3.04
N GLU A 2 -28.81 8.04 -1.86
CA GLU A 2 -27.40 7.76 -1.56
C GLU A 2 -27.20 6.25 -1.60
N THR A 3 -26.49 5.77 -2.60
CA THR A 3 -26.06 4.38 -2.65
C THR A 3 -25.15 4.12 -1.45
N SER A 4 -25.50 3.13 -0.63
CA SER A 4 -24.69 2.75 0.52
C SER A 4 -23.22 2.59 0.11
N LYS A 5 -22.30 3.23 0.83
CA LYS A 5 -20.83 3.12 0.66
C LYS A 5 -20.32 1.67 0.57
N TYR A 6 -21.12 0.71 0.97
CA TYR A 6 -20.79 -0.71 1.05
C TYR A 6 -21.42 -1.57 -0.04
N ASN A 7 -22.16 -0.99 -0.98
CA ASN A 7 -22.61 -1.72 -2.15
C ASN A 7 -21.47 -1.86 -3.15
N HIS A 8 -21.39 -3.02 -3.82
CA HIS A 8 -20.43 -3.17 -4.89
C HIS A 8 -20.89 -2.39 -6.12
N THR A 9 -19.91 -1.80 -6.81
CA THR A 9 -20.08 -1.20 -8.14
C THR A 9 -19.48 -2.14 -9.15
N LEU A 10 -20.23 -2.46 -10.20
CA LEU A 10 -19.74 -3.23 -11.34
C LEU A 10 -19.05 -2.25 -12.29
N CYS A 11 -17.80 -2.51 -12.60
CA CYS A 11 -16.95 -1.65 -13.42
C CYS A 11 -16.28 -2.45 -14.54
N LYS A 12 -15.83 -1.75 -15.59
CA LYS A 12 -15.10 -2.37 -16.69
C LYS A 12 -13.59 -2.14 -16.55
N VAL A 13 -12.86 -3.20 -16.85
CA VAL A 13 -11.40 -3.15 -16.98
C VAL A 13 -11.05 -2.36 -18.24
N LYS A 14 -10.19 -1.36 -18.10
CA LYS A 14 -9.61 -0.61 -19.19
C LYS A 14 -8.32 -1.27 -19.70
N GLU A 15 -7.49 -1.71 -18.76
CA GLU A 15 -6.20 -2.33 -19.05
C GLU A 15 -5.79 -3.22 -17.87
N ASN A 16 -5.10 -4.32 -18.15
CA ASN A 16 -4.46 -5.16 -17.16
C ASN A 16 -3.05 -5.53 -17.66
N LYS A 17 -2.06 -4.81 -17.18
CA LYS A 17 -0.66 -4.91 -17.64
C LYS A 17 0.16 -5.72 -16.66
N LYS A 18 0.87 -6.71 -17.16
CA LYS A 18 1.90 -7.43 -16.40
C LYS A 18 3.15 -6.57 -16.31
N LEU A 19 3.61 -6.27 -15.08
CA LEU A 19 4.81 -5.48 -14.82
C LEU A 19 6.05 -6.36 -14.61
N THR A 20 5.89 -7.45 -13.81
CA THR A 20 6.94 -8.45 -13.57
C THR A 20 6.33 -9.84 -13.64
N LYS A 21 7.09 -10.89 -13.26
CA LYS A 21 6.59 -12.27 -13.24
C LYS A 21 5.23 -12.42 -12.56
N ASP A 22 5.05 -11.76 -11.41
CA ASP A 22 3.87 -11.92 -10.56
C ASP A 22 3.17 -10.58 -10.22
N ILE A 23 3.65 -9.44 -10.71
CA ILE A 23 3.07 -8.12 -10.43
C ILE A 23 2.28 -7.62 -11.63
N TYR A 24 1.08 -7.11 -11.37
CA TYR A 24 0.16 -6.61 -12.38
C TYR A 24 -0.35 -5.21 -12.01
N LYS A 25 -0.56 -4.38 -13.04
CA LYS A 25 -1.23 -3.08 -12.95
C LYS A 25 -2.59 -3.20 -13.63
N LEU A 26 -3.65 -3.08 -12.84
CA LEU A 26 -5.05 -3.12 -13.29
C LEU A 26 -5.60 -1.71 -13.31
N VAL A 27 -6.13 -1.30 -14.44
CA VAL A 27 -6.78 0.00 -14.65
C VAL A 27 -8.27 -0.22 -14.86
N ILE A 28 -9.09 0.44 -14.05
CA ILE A 28 -10.55 0.38 -14.10
C ILE A 28 -11.08 1.72 -14.59
N GLU A 29 -11.95 1.68 -15.57
CA GLU A 29 -12.59 2.87 -16.13
C GLU A 29 -13.75 3.34 -15.25
N GLY A 30 -13.88 4.67 -15.08
CA GLY A 30 -14.96 5.30 -14.33
C GLY A 30 -14.47 6.45 -13.45
N SER A 31 -15.43 7.12 -12.81
CA SER A 31 -15.15 8.18 -11.82
C SER A 31 -15.09 7.57 -10.42
N PHE A 32 -13.96 7.71 -9.77
CA PHE A 32 -13.68 7.11 -8.47
C PHE A 32 -13.31 8.18 -7.44
N LYS A 33 -13.53 7.83 -6.16
CA LYS A 33 -13.07 8.61 -5.02
C LYS A 33 -12.08 7.80 -4.21
N GLY A 34 -11.30 8.46 -3.38
CA GLY A 34 -10.37 7.83 -2.46
C GLY A 34 -9.21 8.73 -2.14
N ASN A 35 -8.60 8.50 -0.98
CA ASN A 35 -7.42 9.22 -0.51
C ASN A 35 -6.18 8.32 -0.60
N PRO A 36 -4.99 8.90 -0.69
CA PRO A 36 -3.74 8.14 -0.69
C PRO A 36 -3.62 7.19 0.52
N GLY A 37 -3.42 5.90 0.25
CA GLY A 37 -3.35 4.84 1.26
C GLY A 37 -4.67 4.15 1.58
N GLU A 38 -5.81 4.62 1.06
CA GLU A 38 -7.07 3.87 1.07
C GLU A 38 -7.03 2.72 0.05
N PHE A 39 -8.01 1.83 0.12
CA PHE A 39 -8.09 0.64 -0.72
C PHE A 39 -9.51 0.37 -1.21
N TYR A 40 -9.62 -0.54 -2.17
CA TYR A 40 -10.88 -1.15 -2.60
C TYR A 40 -10.83 -2.66 -2.39
N MET A 41 -12.00 -3.26 -2.18
CA MET A 41 -12.21 -4.69 -2.21
C MET A 41 -12.63 -5.11 -3.62
N LEU A 42 -11.84 -5.95 -4.29
CA LEU A 42 -12.01 -6.36 -5.68
C LEU A 42 -12.47 -7.81 -5.79
N LYS A 43 -13.39 -8.10 -6.74
CA LYS A 43 -13.83 -9.46 -7.09
C LYS A 43 -14.25 -9.52 -8.56
N CYS A 44 -13.73 -10.51 -9.32
CA CYS A 44 -14.09 -10.76 -10.73
C CYS A 44 -14.63 -12.19 -10.97
N TRP A 45 -15.05 -12.86 -9.93
CA TRP A 45 -15.58 -14.24 -9.99
C TRP A 45 -16.91 -14.33 -9.22
N GLU A 46 -17.73 -15.33 -9.53
CA GLU A 46 -19.02 -15.50 -8.88
C GLU A 46 -18.93 -16.37 -7.61
N GLU A 47 -18.43 -17.58 -7.73
CA GLU A 47 -18.44 -18.56 -6.64
C GLU A 47 -17.19 -18.46 -5.77
N GLU A 48 -16.10 -19.06 -6.19
CA GLU A 48 -14.86 -19.15 -5.43
C GLU A 48 -13.68 -18.39 -6.03
N PRO A 49 -12.85 -17.81 -5.16
CA PRO A 49 -12.89 -17.77 -3.69
C PRO A 49 -14.00 -16.83 -3.17
N VAL A 50 -14.63 -17.16 -2.04
CA VAL A 50 -15.80 -16.41 -1.52
C VAL A 50 -15.51 -14.93 -1.30
N LEU A 51 -14.34 -14.59 -0.74
CA LEU A 51 -14.01 -13.23 -0.29
C LEU A 51 -13.45 -12.37 -1.42
N TYR A 52 -13.74 -11.07 -1.36
CA TYR A 52 -13.06 -10.03 -2.14
C TYR A 52 -11.58 -9.92 -1.75
N ARG A 53 -10.81 -9.22 -2.56
CA ARG A 53 -9.39 -8.93 -2.30
C ARG A 53 -9.19 -7.45 -2.01
N PRO A 54 -8.64 -7.09 -0.84
CA PRO A 54 -8.25 -5.70 -0.57
C PRO A 54 -7.03 -5.35 -1.41
N ILE A 55 -7.15 -4.32 -2.22
CA ILE A 55 -6.05 -3.81 -3.05
C ILE A 55 -5.98 -2.30 -2.84
N SER A 56 -4.82 -1.81 -2.46
CA SER A 56 -4.55 -0.39 -2.24
C SER A 56 -4.70 0.40 -3.54
N ILE A 57 -5.22 1.60 -3.45
CA ILE A 57 -5.28 2.54 -4.55
C ILE A 57 -3.85 2.90 -4.95
N HIS A 58 -3.49 2.65 -6.22
CA HIS A 58 -2.21 3.05 -6.79
C HIS A 58 -2.27 4.50 -7.28
N ASN A 59 -3.33 4.83 -8.00
CA ASN A 59 -3.58 6.18 -8.48
C ASN A 59 -5.08 6.36 -8.81
N ILE A 60 -5.58 7.58 -8.72
CA ILE A 60 -6.91 7.98 -9.21
C ILE A 60 -6.74 9.22 -10.06
N ASP A 61 -7.40 9.26 -11.20
CA ASP A 61 -7.63 10.46 -11.98
C ASP A 61 -9.12 10.61 -12.35
N GLU A 62 -9.46 11.57 -13.20
CA GLU A 62 -10.85 11.93 -13.52
C GLU A 62 -11.70 10.76 -14.01
N ASN A 63 -11.10 9.81 -14.74
CA ASN A 63 -11.81 8.77 -15.47
C ASN A 63 -11.33 7.35 -15.19
N LYS A 64 -10.48 7.14 -14.18
CA LYS A 64 -9.96 5.80 -13.83
C LYS A 64 -9.44 5.71 -12.41
N VAL A 65 -9.40 4.48 -11.91
CA VAL A 65 -8.61 4.07 -10.77
C VAL A 65 -7.61 2.99 -11.20
N GLU A 66 -6.42 3.06 -10.63
CA GLU A 66 -5.34 2.12 -10.89
C GLU A 66 -4.99 1.35 -9.63
N PHE A 67 -4.72 0.06 -9.81
CA PHE A 67 -4.32 -0.86 -8.76
C PHE A 67 -3.06 -1.61 -9.17
N ILE A 68 -2.11 -1.79 -8.24
CA ILE A 68 -0.98 -2.71 -8.43
C ILE A 68 -1.10 -3.81 -7.39
N PHE A 69 -0.96 -5.06 -7.83
CA PHE A 69 -1.10 -6.21 -6.96
C PHE A 69 -0.19 -7.37 -7.37
N ALA A 70 0.12 -8.22 -6.39
CA ALA A 70 0.84 -9.47 -6.60
C ALA A 70 -0.13 -10.64 -6.84
N ALA A 71 0.05 -11.38 -7.93
CA ALA A 71 -0.79 -12.52 -8.33
C ALA A 71 -0.36 -13.82 -7.59
N ILE A 72 -0.36 -13.81 -6.27
CA ILE A 72 0.13 -14.91 -5.43
C ILE A 72 -0.96 -15.90 -4.97
N GLY A 73 -2.17 -15.42 -4.73
CA GLY A 73 -3.30 -16.22 -4.26
C GLY A 73 -4.35 -16.51 -5.34
N LYS A 74 -5.31 -17.43 -5.08
CA LYS A 74 -6.36 -17.82 -6.03
C LYS A 74 -7.09 -16.59 -6.61
N GLY A 75 -7.53 -15.64 -5.77
CA GLY A 75 -8.27 -14.45 -6.24
C GLY A 75 -7.42 -13.47 -7.03
N THR A 76 -6.19 -13.16 -6.59
CA THR A 76 -5.29 -12.27 -7.34
C THR A 76 -4.81 -12.90 -8.66
N LYS A 77 -4.71 -14.24 -8.73
CA LYS A 77 -4.49 -14.97 -9.99
C LYS A 77 -5.69 -14.91 -10.94
N LEU A 78 -6.91 -14.78 -10.44
CA LEU A 78 -8.08 -14.52 -11.27
C LEU A 78 -8.08 -13.06 -11.75
N LEU A 79 -7.81 -12.10 -10.87
CA LEU A 79 -7.66 -10.69 -11.28
C LEU A 79 -6.58 -10.50 -12.34
N SER A 80 -5.46 -11.24 -12.28
CA SER A 80 -4.37 -11.12 -13.26
C SER A 80 -4.70 -11.65 -14.66
N LYS A 81 -5.83 -12.35 -14.82
CA LYS A 81 -6.32 -12.88 -16.11
C LYS A 81 -7.35 -11.98 -16.78
N LEU A 82 -7.79 -10.91 -16.11
CA LEU A 82 -8.75 -9.98 -16.69
C LEU A 82 -8.16 -9.29 -17.92
N GLU A 83 -9.00 -9.09 -18.93
CA GLU A 83 -8.69 -8.37 -20.15
C GLU A 83 -9.52 -7.09 -20.25
N ALA A 84 -9.17 -6.21 -21.17
CA ALA A 84 -9.93 -4.99 -21.42
C ALA A 84 -11.37 -5.32 -21.82
N GLY A 85 -12.34 -4.68 -21.16
CA GLY A 85 -13.78 -4.93 -21.33
C GLY A 85 -14.39 -5.90 -20.34
N ASP A 86 -13.58 -6.69 -19.63
CA ASP A 86 -14.06 -7.58 -18.57
C ASP A 86 -14.66 -6.81 -17.40
N GLU A 87 -15.51 -7.46 -16.64
CA GLU A 87 -16.20 -6.88 -15.50
C GLU A 87 -15.49 -7.23 -14.18
N VAL A 88 -15.43 -6.24 -13.29
CA VAL A 88 -14.92 -6.38 -11.93
C VAL A 88 -15.83 -5.66 -10.95
N LYS A 89 -16.10 -6.30 -9.82
CA LYS A 89 -16.88 -5.75 -8.70
C LYS A 89 -15.95 -5.05 -7.72
N LEU A 90 -16.24 -3.78 -7.40
CA LEU A 90 -15.49 -2.96 -6.44
C LEU A 90 -16.37 -2.55 -5.26
N ILE A 91 -15.82 -2.62 -4.06
CA ILE A 91 -16.41 -2.02 -2.85
C ILE A 91 -15.38 -1.05 -2.28
N GLY A 92 -15.72 0.22 -2.15
CA GLY A 92 -14.81 1.24 -1.66
C GLY A 92 -15.20 2.67 -2.04
N PRO A 93 -14.34 3.67 -1.73
CA PRO A 93 -13.07 3.51 -1.01
C PRO A 93 -13.27 3.13 0.46
N LEU A 94 -12.30 2.40 1.02
CA LEU A 94 -12.34 1.87 2.37
C LEU A 94 -11.06 2.22 3.14
N GLY A 95 -11.19 2.25 4.46
CA GLY A 95 -10.11 2.56 5.37
C GLY A 95 -9.85 4.06 5.55
N ASN A 96 -8.74 4.36 6.23
CA ASN A 96 -8.20 5.70 6.46
C ASN A 96 -6.79 5.73 5.89
N GLY A 97 -6.55 6.60 4.92
CA GLY A 97 -5.26 6.75 4.25
C GLY A 97 -4.25 7.58 5.04
N PHE A 98 -3.18 7.96 4.37
CA PHE A 98 -2.17 8.86 4.94
C PHE A 98 -2.77 10.26 5.19
N PRO A 99 -2.51 10.88 6.35
CA PRO A 99 -2.98 12.23 6.66
C PRO A 99 -2.12 13.27 5.94
N ILE A 100 -2.32 13.41 4.64
CA ILE A 100 -1.49 14.21 3.72
C ILE A 100 -1.26 15.63 4.22
N GLU A 101 -2.26 16.27 4.79
CA GLU A 101 -2.18 17.66 5.28
C GLU A 101 -1.22 17.81 6.49
N GLU A 102 -0.93 16.71 7.21
CA GLU A 102 -0.01 16.70 8.35
C GLU A 102 1.44 16.37 7.95
N ILE A 103 1.66 15.91 6.72
CA ILE A 103 2.97 15.50 6.21
C ILE A 103 3.63 16.70 5.56
N LYS A 104 4.74 17.15 6.11
CA LYS A 104 5.47 18.35 5.65
C LYS A 104 6.98 18.16 5.84
N GLY A 105 7.75 18.99 5.13
CA GLY A 105 9.20 19.02 5.26
C GLY A 105 9.90 17.92 4.48
N LYS A 106 10.94 17.36 5.06
CA LYS A 106 11.71 16.28 4.45
C LYS A 106 11.11 14.92 4.81
N VAL A 107 10.64 14.20 3.81
CA VAL A 107 9.89 12.95 3.94
C VAL A 107 10.71 11.79 3.39
N ALA A 108 10.88 10.74 4.19
CA ALA A 108 11.34 9.45 3.70
C ALA A 108 10.15 8.51 3.47
N ILE A 109 10.10 7.86 2.32
CA ILE A 109 9.15 6.78 2.04
C ILE A 109 9.93 5.47 1.96
N VAL A 110 9.66 4.56 2.88
CA VAL A 110 10.34 3.27 2.98
C VAL A 110 9.37 2.15 2.59
N THR A 111 9.67 1.43 1.52
CA THR A 111 8.78 0.35 1.06
C THR A 111 9.52 -0.96 0.81
N GLY A 112 8.79 -2.07 0.92
CA GLY A 112 9.26 -3.41 0.56
C GLY A 112 8.29 -4.11 -0.39
N GLY A 113 8.80 -4.58 -1.52
CA GLY A 113 8.01 -5.32 -2.50
C GLY A 113 6.76 -4.59 -2.94
N ILE A 114 5.60 -5.23 -2.77
CA ILE A 114 4.30 -4.66 -3.20
C ILE A 114 3.88 -3.42 -2.40
N GLY A 115 4.52 -3.11 -1.27
CA GLY A 115 4.28 -1.90 -0.50
C GLY A 115 4.53 -0.58 -1.26
N ILE A 116 5.22 -0.64 -2.41
CA ILE A 116 5.36 0.49 -3.34
C ILE A 116 4.03 0.86 -4.01
N ALA A 117 3.07 -0.07 -4.09
CA ALA A 117 1.85 0.12 -4.86
C ALA A 117 1.07 1.42 -4.55
N PRO A 118 0.81 1.82 -3.29
CA PRO A 118 0.11 3.07 -3.01
C PRO A 118 0.96 4.32 -3.13
N MET A 119 2.28 4.24 -3.32
CA MET A 119 3.18 5.37 -3.10
C MET A 119 3.15 6.41 -4.21
N GLU A 120 2.82 6.05 -5.45
CA GLU A 120 2.65 7.04 -6.52
C GLU A 120 1.54 8.04 -6.18
N TYR A 121 0.40 7.54 -5.71
CA TYR A 121 -0.73 8.40 -5.32
C TYR A 121 -0.41 9.22 -4.07
N VAL A 122 0.33 8.66 -3.12
CA VAL A 122 0.83 9.38 -1.95
C VAL A 122 1.71 10.55 -2.39
N VAL A 123 2.77 10.29 -3.17
CA VAL A 123 3.73 11.32 -3.58
C VAL A 123 3.07 12.43 -4.38
N LYS A 124 2.16 12.10 -5.31
CA LYS A 124 1.40 13.09 -6.09
C LYS A 124 0.55 14.03 -5.23
N ASN A 125 0.13 13.60 -4.06
CA ASN A 125 -0.69 14.40 -3.16
C ASN A 125 0.11 15.12 -2.06
N LEU A 126 1.39 14.79 -1.87
CA LEU A 126 2.26 15.54 -0.95
C LEU A 126 2.55 16.93 -1.51
N LYS A 127 2.32 17.96 -0.69
CA LYS A 127 2.56 19.35 -1.06
C LYS A 127 3.67 19.95 -0.18
N ASN A 128 4.59 20.68 -0.80
CA ASN A 128 5.69 21.35 -0.08
C ASN A 128 6.56 20.37 0.74
N CYS A 129 6.82 19.20 0.17
CA CYS A 129 7.67 18.17 0.73
C CYS A 129 8.88 17.90 -0.16
N THR A 130 10.01 17.60 0.46
CA THR A 130 11.17 17.01 -0.21
C THR A 130 11.13 15.52 0.08
N VAL A 131 10.95 14.69 -0.95
CA VAL A 131 10.69 13.26 -0.81
C VAL A 131 11.88 12.44 -1.27
N ASP A 132 12.41 11.60 -0.39
CA ASP A 132 13.39 10.57 -0.72
C ASP A 132 12.75 9.19 -0.57
N LEU A 133 12.90 8.33 -1.58
CA LEU A 133 12.42 6.95 -1.57
C LEU A 133 13.53 5.99 -1.15
N PHE A 134 13.16 5.03 -0.33
CA PHE A 134 13.96 3.86 0.05
C PHE A 134 13.14 2.61 -0.31
N LEU A 135 13.54 1.93 -1.37
CA LEU A 135 12.76 0.87 -1.98
C LEU A 135 13.51 -0.46 -1.92
N GLY A 136 12.90 -1.43 -1.25
CA GLY A 136 13.41 -2.80 -1.14
C GLY A 136 12.66 -3.74 -2.05
N PHE A 137 13.40 -4.53 -2.85
CA PHE A 137 12.83 -5.58 -3.68
C PHE A 137 13.58 -6.90 -3.44
N ARG A 138 12.96 -8.00 -3.81
CA ARG A 138 13.63 -9.29 -3.73
C ARG A 138 14.55 -9.49 -4.93
N GLU A 139 14.04 -9.32 -6.13
CA GLU A 139 14.75 -9.50 -7.39
C GLU A 139 14.40 -8.39 -8.40
N GLU A 140 13.18 -8.41 -8.92
CA GLU A 140 12.72 -7.50 -9.97
C GLU A 140 12.27 -6.16 -9.39
N VAL A 141 12.69 -5.08 -10.04
CA VAL A 141 12.35 -3.69 -9.70
C VAL A 141 11.25 -3.19 -10.64
N TYR A 142 10.26 -2.49 -10.09
CA TYR A 142 9.11 -1.96 -10.85
C TYR A 142 8.63 -0.62 -10.28
N CYS A 143 7.85 0.14 -11.06
CA CYS A 143 7.27 1.45 -10.72
C CYS A 143 8.31 2.54 -10.42
N ILE A 144 9.55 2.40 -10.87
CA ILE A 144 10.60 3.38 -10.61
C ILE A 144 10.48 4.58 -11.56
N GLU A 145 10.24 4.32 -12.84
CA GLU A 145 10.21 5.37 -13.85
C GLU A 145 9.06 6.35 -13.64
N GLU A 146 7.92 5.88 -13.14
CA GLU A 146 6.77 6.71 -12.79
C GLU A 146 7.04 7.59 -11.55
N LEU A 147 7.79 7.08 -10.59
CA LEU A 147 8.11 7.78 -9.34
C LEU A 147 9.29 8.76 -9.48
N LYS A 148 10.24 8.45 -10.34
CA LYS A 148 11.47 9.23 -10.51
C LYS A 148 11.27 10.74 -10.73
N PRO A 149 10.32 11.21 -11.57
CA PRO A 149 10.10 12.65 -11.76
C PRO A 149 9.39 13.33 -10.58
N LEU A 150 8.87 12.56 -9.60
CA LEU A 150 8.05 13.05 -8.50
C LEU A 150 8.83 13.21 -7.18
N VAL A 151 10.08 12.73 -7.12
CA VAL A 151 10.86 12.63 -5.87
C VAL A 151 12.27 13.18 -6.06
N ASN A 152 12.95 13.43 -4.94
CA ASN A 152 14.31 13.99 -4.97
C ASN A 152 15.36 12.90 -5.17
N ASN A 153 15.27 11.81 -4.41
CA ASN A 153 16.20 10.69 -4.48
C ASN A 153 15.48 9.36 -4.46
N ILE A 154 16.07 8.37 -5.12
CA ILE A 154 15.62 6.97 -5.05
C ILE A 154 16.81 6.11 -4.61
N ASN A 155 16.68 5.50 -3.45
CA ASN A 155 17.64 4.56 -2.88
C ASN A 155 17.07 3.14 -3.01
N LEU A 156 17.75 2.28 -3.75
CA LEU A 156 17.31 0.92 -4.05
C LEU A 156 18.12 -0.10 -3.27
N ALA A 157 17.45 -1.12 -2.75
CA ALA A 157 18.04 -2.32 -2.21
C ALA A 157 17.37 -3.56 -2.82
N THR A 158 18.17 -4.56 -3.17
CA THR A 158 17.67 -5.85 -3.69
C THR A 158 18.36 -7.00 -2.98
N GLU A 159 17.57 -8.00 -2.51
CA GLU A 159 18.15 -9.14 -1.77
C GLU A 159 19.08 -9.99 -2.66
N HIS A 160 18.66 -10.23 -3.90
CA HIS A 160 19.37 -11.09 -4.87
C HIS A 160 19.69 -10.36 -6.17
N GLY A 161 19.31 -9.10 -6.30
CA GLY A 161 19.43 -8.33 -7.53
C GLY A 161 20.80 -7.71 -7.74
N GLU A 162 20.97 -7.21 -8.95
CA GLU A 162 22.17 -6.51 -9.40
C GLU A 162 22.03 -4.99 -9.30
N ILE A 163 20.84 -4.49 -8.89
CA ILE A 163 20.51 -3.05 -8.88
C ILE A 163 20.48 -2.54 -7.44
N GLY A 164 21.22 -1.47 -7.17
CA GLY A 164 21.24 -0.81 -5.87
C GLY A 164 22.10 -1.54 -4.84
N HIS A 165 21.78 -1.35 -3.57
CA HIS A 165 22.43 -2.05 -2.46
C HIS A 165 22.00 -3.53 -2.44
N ARG A 166 22.96 -4.44 -2.32
CA ARG A 166 22.66 -5.86 -2.15
C ARG A 166 22.38 -6.14 -0.69
N GLY A 167 21.10 -6.35 -0.35
CA GLY A 167 20.64 -6.55 1.01
C GLY A 167 19.26 -5.95 1.25
N TYR A 168 18.96 -5.59 2.48
CA TYR A 168 17.66 -5.05 2.87
C TYR A 168 17.64 -3.52 2.84
N VAL A 169 16.51 -2.94 2.48
CA VAL A 169 16.31 -1.49 2.46
C VAL A 169 16.58 -0.83 3.82
N THR A 170 16.37 -1.56 4.91
CA THR A 170 16.66 -1.10 6.27
C THR A 170 18.16 -0.97 6.59
N GLU A 171 19.04 -1.42 5.73
CA GLU A 171 20.51 -1.27 5.87
C GLU A 171 21.02 0.04 5.28
N ILE A 172 20.25 0.61 4.35
CA ILE A 172 20.56 1.88 3.69
C ILE A 172 19.67 3.03 4.17
N PHE A 173 18.71 2.76 5.05
CA PHE A 173 17.79 3.75 5.60
C PHE A 173 18.26 4.23 6.98
N ASP A 174 18.35 5.55 7.15
CA ASP A 174 18.53 6.22 8.46
C ASP A 174 17.41 7.27 8.63
N PRO A 175 16.56 7.17 9.64
CA PRO A 175 15.49 8.14 9.89
C PRO A 175 15.98 9.52 10.30
N LYS A 176 17.22 9.66 10.73
CA LYS A 176 17.79 10.94 11.12
C LYS A 176 17.82 11.93 9.97
N GLY A 177 17.35 13.14 10.21
CA GLY A 177 17.29 14.17 9.18
C GLY A 177 16.04 14.15 8.29
N TYR A 178 15.04 13.32 8.64
CA TYR A 178 13.69 13.36 8.08
C TYR A 178 12.70 13.85 9.13
N ASP A 179 11.74 14.68 8.69
CA ASP A 179 10.66 15.16 9.53
C ASP A 179 9.58 14.10 9.72
N VAL A 180 9.34 13.33 8.64
CA VAL A 180 8.31 12.29 8.61
C VAL A 180 8.77 11.09 7.79
N VAL A 181 8.45 9.89 8.26
CA VAL A 181 8.65 8.62 7.55
C VAL A 181 7.29 8.01 7.20
N LEU A 182 7.12 7.56 5.95
CA LEU A 182 5.98 6.76 5.52
C LEU A 182 6.48 5.35 5.20
N CYS A 183 5.83 4.33 5.74
CA CYS A 183 6.29 2.95 5.58
C CYS A 183 5.16 2.03 5.14
N CYS A 184 5.46 1.14 4.17
CA CYS A 184 4.56 0.09 3.72
C CYS A 184 5.35 -1.10 3.18
N GLY A 185 4.98 -2.33 3.56
CA GLY A 185 5.63 -3.54 3.07
C GLY A 185 5.59 -4.70 4.06
N PRO A 186 6.54 -5.63 3.99
CA PRO A 186 6.59 -6.78 4.88
C PRO A 186 6.64 -6.39 6.37
N GLU A 187 5.90 -7.09 7.20
CA GLU A 187 5.75 -6.80 8.64
C GLU A 187 7.12 -6.67 9.34
N VAL A 188 8.05 -7.59 9.07
CA VAL A 188 9.40 -7.56 9.65
C VAL A 188 10.16 -6.28 9.28
N MET A 189 10.01 -5.80 8.04
CA MET A 189 10.62 -4.55 7.59
C MET A 189 9.99 -3.35 8.32
N MET A 190 8.66 -3.31 8.37
CA MET A 190 7.92 -2.22 9.02
C MET A 190 8.23 -2.13 10.51
N ASP A 191 8.30 -3.27 11.21
CA ASP A 191 8.69 -3.33 12.63
C ASP A 191 10.11 -2.77 12.87
N LYS A 192 11.06 -3.10 11.98
CA LYS A 192 12.43 -2.57 12.08
C LYS A 192 12.48 -1.07 11.83
N VAL A 193 11.78 -0.58 10.78
CA VAL A 193 11.68 0.85 10.48
C VAL A 193 10.99 1.61 11.63
N LEU A 194 9.91 1.05 12.20
CA LEU A 194 9.23 1.63 13.37
C LEU A 194 10.19 1.80 14.56
N LYS A 195 10.98 0.76 14.86
CA LYS A 195 11.97 0.80 15.94
C LYS A 195 13.02 1.89 15.70
N MET A 196 13.59 1.95 14.49
CA MET A 196 14.56 2.98 14.11
C MET A 196 13.99 4.40 14.27
N CYS A 197 12.74 4.63 13.84
CA CYS A 197 12.07 5.91 13.98
C CYS A 197 11.78 6.27 15.44
N LYS A 198 11.41 5.30 16.28
CA LYS A 198 11.21 5.53 17.73
C LYS A 198 12.53 5.89 18.43
N GLU A 199 13.61 5.22 18.09
CA GLU A 199 14.94 5.50 18.63
C GLU A 199 15.48 6.89 18.25
N SER A 200 15.13 7.37 17.03
CA SER A 200 15.51 8.72 16.56
C SER A 200 14.49 9.82 16.88
N ASN A 201 13.36 9.46 17.49
CA ASN A 201 12.21 10.36 17.72
C ASN A 201 11.68 10.99 16.42
N THR A 202 11.71 10.24 15.32
CA THR A 202 11.20 10.66 14.01
C THR A 202 9.74 10.21 13.85
N LYS A 203 8.87 11.13 13.42
CA LYS A 203 7.45 10.82 13.17
C LYS A 203 7.31 9.80 12.06
N ILE A 204 6.49 8.77 12.27
CA ILE A 204 6.25 7.72 11.26
C ILE A 204 4.77 7.38 11.13
N PHE A 205 4.34 7.13 9.87
CA PHE A 205 3.06 6.52 9.54
C PHE A 205 3.31 5.18 8.84
N ILE A 206 2.59 4.15 9.26
CA ILE A 206 2.73 2.79 8.74
C ILE A 206 1.41 2.34 8.12
N SER A 207 1.46 1.87 6.88
CA SER A 207 0.33 1.22 6.23
C SER A 207 0.38 -0.28 6.51
N GLU A 208 -0.45 -0.72 7.47
CA GLU A 208 -0.54 -2.11 7.92
C GLU A 208 -1.28 -2.99 6.91
N GLU A 209 -0.73 -4.17 6.65
CA GLU A 209 -1.37 -5.20 5.85
C GLU A 209 -1.89 -6.33 6.72
N LYS A 210 -3.18 -6.61 6.67
CA LYS A 210 -3.82 -7.73 7.37
C LYS A 210 -4.76 -8.48 6.43
N LYS A 211 -4.95 -9.77 6.69
CA LYS A 211 -6.00 -10.54 5.99
C LYS A 211 -7.35 -9.90 6.26
N MET A 212 -8.15 -9.70 5.21
CA MET A 212 -9.47 -9.10 5.32
C MET A 212 -10.55 -10.04 4.78
N ALA A 213 -11.72 -10.02 5.42
CA ALA A 213 -12.92 -10.68 4.92
C ALA A 213 -13.97 -9.66 4.47
N CYS A 214 -14.56 -8.88 5.40
CA CYS A 214 -15.63 -7.95 5.06
C CYS A 214 -15.17 -6.59 4.51
N GLY A 215 -13.98 -6.10 4.86
CA GLY A 215 -13.47 -4.79 4.48
C GLY A 215 -14.11 -3.59 5.18
N ILE A 216 -15.17 -3.79 5.98
CA ILE A 216 -16.04 -2.73 6.54
C ILE A 216 -16.05 -2.67 8.08
N GLY A 217 -15.17 -3.41 8.74
CA GLY A 217 -15.03 -3.42 10.20
C GLY A 217 -16.01 -4.33 10.97
N ALA A 218 -16.80 -5.17 10.30
CA ALA A 218 -17.82 -5.99 10.95
C ALA A 218 -17.30 -7.35 11.47
N CYS A 219 -16.40 -8.03 10.73
CA CYS A 219 -16.01 -9.42 10.99
C CYS A 219 -14.80 -9.60 11.92
N LEU A 220 -14.07 -8.55 12.26
CA LEU A 220 -12.88 -8.52 13.13
C LEU A 220 -11.65 -9.31 12.61
N VAL A 221 -11.69 -9.88 11.40
CA VAL A 221 -10.60 -10.69 10.83
C VAL A 221 -9.30 -9.88 10.69
N CYS A 222 -9.42 -8.59 10.32
CA CYS A 222 -8.28 -7.70 10.11
C CYS A 222 -7.83 -6.96 11.39
N THR A 223 -8.09 -7.53 12.56
CA THR A 223 -7.68 -6.93 13.84
C THR A 223 -6.16 -6.84 13.94
N CYS A 224 -5.65 -5.67 14.25
CA CYS A 224 -4.27 -5.41 14.64
C CYS A 224 -4.22 -4.90 16.09
N LYS A 225 -3.14 -5.23 16.78
CA LYS A 225 -2.91 -4.80 18.16
C LYS A 225 -2.24 -3.44 18.16
N THR A 226 -2.77 -2.51 18.95
CA THR A 226 -2.17 -1.19 19.19
C THR A 226 -2.02 -0.95 20.68
N ILE A 227 -1.28 0.08 21.09
CA ILE A 227 -1.14 0.46 22.50
C ILE A 227 -2.49 0.83 23.14
N ASN A 228 -3.45 1.26 22.34
CA ASN A 228 -4.82 1.64 22.76
C ASN A 228 -5.83 0.49 22.60
N GLY A 229 -5.36 -0.76 22.51
CA GLY A 229 -6.20 -1.93 22.30
C GLY A 229 -6.30 -2.36 20.83
N ASN A 230 -7.27 -3.21 20.54
CA ASN A 230 -7.44 -3.78 19.21
C ASN A 230 -8.12 -2.80 18.25
N LYS A 231 -7.53 -2.60 17.08
CA LYS A 231 -8.04 -1.80 15.96
C LYS A 231 -8.32 -2.70 14.76
N LYS A 232 -9.18 -2.27 13.86
CA LYS A 232 -9.52 -2.97 12.61
C LYS A 232 -8.83 -2.28 11.45
N THR A 233 -7.87 -2.94 10.82
CA THR A 233 -7.10 -2.37 9.70
C THR A 233 -8.01 -1.83 8.59
N CYS A 234 -9.13 -2.49 8.30
CA CYS A 234 -10.05 -2.06 7.24
C CYS A 234 -10.91 -0.84 7.57
N LYS A 235 -11.01 -0.44 8.86
CA LYS A 235 -11.87 0.67 9.30
C LYS A 235 -11.08 1.75 10.03
N ASP A 236 -10.20 1.35 10.95
CA ASP A 236 -9.42 2.25 11.79
C ASP A 236 -8.07 2.62 11.14
N GLY A 237 -7.56 1.75 10.22
CA GLY A 237 -6.43 1.92 9.33
C GLY A 237 -6.87 1.91 7.86
N PRO A 238 -6.02 1.48 6.90
CA PRO A 238 -4.77 0.74 7.11
C PRO A 238 -3.60 1.56 7.63
N VAL A 239 -3.64 2.89 7.53
CA VAL A 239 -2.55 3.74 7.98
C VAL A 239 -2.71 4.07 9.46
N PHE A 240 -1.66 3.77 10.23
CA PHE A 240 -1.57 4.06 11.66
C PHE A 240 -0.37 4.97 11.95
N ARG A 241 -0.47 5.75 13.03
CA ARG A 241 0.66 6.51 13.57
C ARG A 241 1.61 5.57 14.30
N GLY A 242 2.92 5.76 14.16
CA GLY A 242 3.91 4.91 14.82
C GLY A 242 3.82 4.90 16.35
N GLU A 243 3.31 5.99 16.94
CA GLU A 243 3.05 6.07 18.37
C GLU A 243 1.92 5.14 18.84
N GLU A 244 0.99 4.78 17.95
CA GLU A 244 -0.11 3.83 18.27
C GLU A 244 0.33 2.37 18.17
N LEU A 245 1.44 2.08 17.49
CA LEU A 245 1.92 0.72 17.23
C LEU A 245 2.99 0.31 18.24
N GLU A 246 2.93 -0.93 18.69
CA GLU A 246 4.02 -1.57 19.40
C GLU A 246 4.99 -2.17 18.38
N ALA A 247 6.26 -1.79 18.42
CA ALA A 247 7.28 -2.55 17.72
C ALA A 247 7.30 -3.96 18.30
N LYS A 248 6.99 -4.98 17.51
CA LYS A 248 7.05 -6.36 17.96
C LYS A 248 8.52 -6.66 18.28
N GLY A 249 8.80 -6.94 19.55
CA GLY A 249 10.13 -7.35 19.95
C GLY A 249 10.56 -8.59 19.17
N GLU A 250 11.86 -8.74 18.96
CA GLU A 250 12.44 -9.98 18.48
C GLU A 250 11.80 -11.14 19.26
N VAL A 251 11.03 -11.98 18.60
CA VAL A 251 10.64 -13.25 19.16
C VAL A 251 11.96 -13.99 19.34
N LYS A 252 12.50 -13.98 20.57
CA LYS A 252 13.60 -14.86 20.93
C LYS A 252 13.06 -16.28 20.72
N CYS A 253 13.49 -16.90 19.62
CA CYS A 253 13.36 -18.35 19.45
C CYS A 253 14.09 -19.10 20.56
#